data_be0ec7dcbe1862c820dc763eb8be5c5a
#
_entry.id   be0ec7dcbe1862c820dc763eb8be5c5a
#
_cell.length_a   1.000
_cell.length_b   1.000
_cell.length_c   1.000
_cell.angle_alpha   90.00
_cell.angle_beta   90.00
_cell.angle_gamma   90.00
#
_symmetry.space_group_name_H-M   'P 1'
#
loop_
_entity.id
_entity.type
_entity.pdbx_description
1 polymer ?
#
loop_
_entity_poly.entity_id
_entity_poly.type
_entity_poly.pdbx_seq_one_letter_code
_entity_poly.pdbx_strand_id
1 'polypeptide(L)'
;MAIKDLSPSGLRDFVKSLGWQSLPDGLVDRLYVLHHAAAPRRQIVIPMDQDAPDYAEACELALSKLADLQGMKLADLIQLAAFHVTTPFTIA
;
A
#
# COMPACT_ATOMS: atom_id res chain seq x y z
N MET A 1 6.17 -11.56 -9.06
CA MET A 1 6.43 -10.11 -9.12
C MET A 1 7.01 -9.63 -7.80
N ALA A 2 8.04 -8.83 -7.86
CA ALA A 2 8.67 -8.31 -6.65
C ALA A 2 7.95 -7.06 -6.17
N ILE A 3 7.88 -6.89 -4.85
CA ILE A 3 7.24 -5.72 -4.25
C ILE A 3 7.85 -4.42 -4.77
N LYS A 4 9.16 -4.41 -4.99
CA LYS A 4 9.84 -3.20 -5.47
C LYS A 4 9.34 -2.72 -6.82
N ASP A 5 8.64 -3.57 -7.57
CA ASP A 5 8.11 -3.20 -8.87
C ASP A 5 6.73 -2.55 -8.79
N LEU A 6 6.14 -2.52 -7.59
CA LEU A 6 4.86 -1.88 -7.38
C LEU A 6 5.07 -0.39 -7.07
N SER A 7 4.42 0.47 -7.84
CA SER A 7 4.62 1.91 -7.67
C SER A 7 4.00 2.41 -6.37
N PRO A 8 4.56 3.47 -5.78
CA PRO A 8 3.99 4.05 -4.56
C PRO A 8 2.54 4.48 -4.72
N SER A 9 2.23 5.17 -5.82
CA SER A 9 0.87 5.63 -6.05
C SER A 9 -0.09 4.47 -6.30
N GLY A 10 0.38 3.42 -6.98
CA GLY A 10 -0.41 2.22 -7.20
C GLY A 10 -0.74 1.51 -5.89
N LEU A 11 0.25 1.38 -5.01
CA LEU A 11 0.04 0.79 -3.70
C LEU A 11 -0.90 1.63 -2.86
N ARG A 12 -0.74 2.95 -2.89
CA ARG A 12 -1.64 3.85 -2.19
C ARG A 12 -3.08 3.64 -2.67
N ASP A 13 -3.29 3.59 -3.98
CA ASP A 13 -4.62 3.43 -4.54
C ASP A 13 -5.21 2.08 -4.21
N PHE A 14 -4.37 1.03 -4.19
CA PHE A 14 -4.82 -0.29 -3.76
C PHE A 14 -5.31 -0.27 -2.32
N VAL A 15 -4.55 0.32 -1.41
CA VAL A 15 -4.94 0.41 0.00
C VAL A 15 -6.22 1.22 0.14
N LYS A 16 -6.35 2.30 -0.62
CA LYS A 16 -7.57 3.11 -0.61
C LYS A 16 -8.78 2.31 -1.07
N SER A 17 -8.59 1.39 -2.02
CA SER A 17 -9.69 0.56 -2.50
C SER A 17 -10.23 -0.37 -1.41
N LEU A 18 -9.47 -0.59 -0.36
CA LEU A 18 -9.87 -1.42 0.77
C LEU A 18 -10.52 -0.60 1.91
N GLY A 19 -10.82 0.67 1.64
CA GLY A 19 -11.51 1.51 2.62
C GLY A 19 -10.61 2.42 3.43
N TRP A 20 -9.32 2.46 3.11
CA TRP A 20 -8.38 3.34 3.80
C TRP A 20 -8.39 4.73 3.18
N GLN A 21 -8.04 5.72 3.97
CA GLN A 21 -8.02 7.11 3.53
C GLN A 21 -6.63 7.71 3.74
N SER A 22 -6.19 8.49 2.76
CA SER A 22 -4.92 9.22 2.89
C SER A 22 -5.09 10.38 3.85
N LEU A 23 -4.09 10.57 4.69
CA LEU A 23 -4.03 11.73 5.57
C LEU A 23 -3.28 12.85 4.85
N PRO A 24 -3.86 14.04 4.73
CA PRO A 24 -3.16 15.15 4.06
C PRO A 24 -1.82 15.47 4.68
N ASP A 25 -1.73 15.40 6.02
CA ASP A 25 -0.49 15.70 6.72
C ASP A 25 0.54 14.58 6.58
N GLY A 26 0.12 13.41 6.07
CA GLY A 26 1.01 12.28 5.87
C GLY A 26 1.92 12.44 4.66
N LEU A 27 1.77 13.52 3.90
CA LEU A 27 2.69 13.80 2.80
C LEU A 27 4.02 14.34 3.26
N VAL A 28 4.15 14.62 4.56
CA VAL A 28 5.40 15.08 5.13
C VAL A 28 6.39 13.92 5.05
N ASP A 29 7.66 14.22 4.80
CA ASP A 29 8.74 13.24 4.71
C ASP A 29 8.60 12.28 3.55
N ARG A 30 7.82 12.65 2.54
CA ARG A 30 7.69 11.86 1.31
C ARG A 30 7.12 10.48 1.58
N LEU A 31 6.09 10.44 2.44
CA LEU A 31 5.39 9.20 2.77
C LEU A 31 3.90 9.37 2.51
N TYR A 32 3.27 8.32 2.00
CA TYR A 32 1.82 8.24 2.03
C TYR A 32 1.42 7.58 3.34
N VAL A 33 0.59 8.25 4.11
CA VAL A 33 0.08 7.70 5.38
C VAL A 33 -1.42 7.54 5.24
N LEU A 34 -1.90 6.32 5.46
CA LEU A 34 -3.31 6.01 5.33
C LEU A 34 -3.85 5.47 6.66
N HIS A 35 -5.11 5.78 6.91
CA HIS A 35 -5.78 5.29 8.11
C HIS A 35 -7.18 4.77 7.74
N HIS A 36 -7.76 3.99 8.63
CA HIS A 36 -9.08 3.41 8.43
C HIS A 36 -9.95 3.73 9.65
N ALA A 37 -11.19 4.12 9.40
CA ALA A 37 -12.12 4.49 10.47
C ALA A 37 -12.33 3.35 11.48
N ALA A 38 -12.31 2.11 11.01
CA ALA A 38 -12.50 0.94 11.87
C ALA A 38 -11.25 0.60 12.69
N ALA A 39 -10.11 1.20 12.36
CA ALA A 39 -8.86 0.94 13.06
C ALA A 39 -8.07 2.26 13.23
N PRO A 40 -8.60 3.21 14.01
CA PRO A 40 -8.04 4.56 14.04
C PRO A 40 -6.62 4.65 14.61
N ARG A 41 -6.19 3.63 15.33
CA ARG A 41 -4.83 3.60 15.87
C ARG A 41 -3.83 2.94 14.96
N ARG A 42 -4.27 2.44 13.81
CA ARG A 42 -3.42 1.76 12.86
C ARG A 42 -3.22 2.64 11.65
N GLN A 43 -2.00 2.65 11.15
CA GLN A 43 -1.66 3.40 9.96
C GLN A 43 -0.89 2.51 9.02
N ILE A 44 -1.12 2.71 7.72
CA ILE A 44 -0.33 2.08 6.67
C ILE A 44 0.52 3.17 6.06
N VAL A 45 1.82 2.96 6.02
CA VAL A 45 2.77 3.95 5.53
C VAL A 45 3.46 3.39 4.30
N ILE A 46 3.39 4.12 3.20
CA ILE A 46 4.00 3.72 1.92
C ILE A 46 5.00 4.80 1.52
N PRO A 47 6.29 4.47 1.37
CA PRO A 47 7.27 5.46 0.93
C PRO A 47 7.00 5.91 -0.51
N MET A 48 7.27 7.16 -0.79
CA MET A 48 7.05 7.72 -2.13
C MET A 48 8.23 7.47 -3.08
N ASP A 49 9.39 7.12 -2.54
CA ASP A 49 10.61 6.96 -3.33
C ASP A 49 10.84 5.49 -3.66
N GLN A 50 10.39 5.08 -4.84
CA GLN A 50 10.51 3.71 -5.30
C GLN A 50 11.98 3.29 -5.51
N ASP A 51 12.88 4.24 -5.66
CA ASP A 51 14.30 3.97 -5.87
C ASP A 51 15.07 3.85 -4.56
N ALA A 52 14.44 4.10 -3.42
CA ALA A 52 15.10 3.97 -2.14
C ALA A 52 15.54 2.52 -1.89
N PRO A 53 16.72 2.30 -1.30
CA PRO A 53 17.21 0.93 -1.10
C PRO A 53 16.31 0.08 -0.22
N ASP A 54 15.58 0.69 0.70
CA ASP A 54 14.69 -0.02 1.62
C ASP A 54 13.23 0.02 1.19
N TYR A 55 12.95 0.44 -0.04
CA TYR A 55 11.58 0.58 -0.51
C TYR A 55 10.80 -0.73 -0.41
N ALA A 56 11.37 -1.82 -0.91
CA ALA A 56 10.70 -3.12 -0.90
C ALA A 56 10.42 -3.59 0.52
N GLU A 57 11.38 -3.39 1.42
CA GLU A 57 11.23 -3.78 2.82
C GLU A 57 10.13 -2.97 3.51
N ALA A 58 10.12 -1.66 3.29
CA ALA A 58 9.11 -0.79 3.87
C ALA A 58 7.72 -1.13 3.36
N CYS A 59 7.59 -1.40 2.06
CA CYS A 59 6.31 -1.78 1.48
C CYS A 59 5.85 -3.15 1.98
N GLU A 60 6.77 -4.09 2.14
CA GLU A 60 6.42 -5.40 2.69
C GLU A 60 5.87 -5.26 4.10
N LEU A 61 6.48 -4.40 4.91
CA LEU A 61 5.99 -4.15 6.27
C LEU A 61 4.58 -3.57 6.24
N ALA A 62 4.34 -2.61 5.36
CA ALA A 62 3.01 -2.00 5.23
C ALA A 62 1.98 -3.04 4.80
N LEU A 63 2.30 -3.86 3.80
CA LEU A 63 1.40 -4.89 3.31
C LEU A 63 1.18 -5.99 4.35
N SER A 64 2.19 -6.30 5.14
CA SER A 64 2.07 -7.27 6.22
C SER A 64 1.06 -6.81 7.27
N LYS A 65 1.12 -5.55 7.66
CA LYS A 65 0.14 -4.96 8.57
C LYS A 65 -1.26 -5.01 7.98
N LEU A 66 -1.37 -4.68 6.71
CA LEU A 66 -2.66 -4.67 6.03
C LEU A 66 -3.24 -6.09 5.95
N ALA A 67 -2.42 -7.08 5.62
CA ALA A 67 -2.86 -8.47 5.56
C ALA A 67 -3.39 -8.94 6.92
N ASP A 68 -2.69 -8.57 7.98
CA ASP A 68 -3.09 -8.91 9.34
C ASP A 68 -4.46 -8.32 9.67
N LEU A 69 -4.65 -7.05 9.32
CA LEU A 69 -5.91 -6.36 9.58
C LEU A 69 -7.05 -6.89 8.71
N GLN A 70 -6.74 -7.38 7.51
CA GLN A 70 -7.75 -7.95 6.61
C GLN A 70 -8.00 -9.43 6.89
N GLY A 71 -7.22 -10.04 7.76
CA GLY A 71 -7.38 -11.47 8.05
C GLY A 71 -6.98 -12.36 6.90
N MET A 72 -6.00 -11.96 6.09
CA MET A 72 -5.56 -12.76 4.95
C MET A 72 -4.05 -12.94 4.98
N LYS A 73 -3.56 -13.88 4.17
CA LYS A 73 -2.13 -14.14 4.09
C LYS A 73 -1.44 -13.05 3.31
N LEU A 74 -0.22 -12.73 3.73
CA LEU A 74 0.56 -11.70 3.04
C LEU A 74 0.75 -12.03 1.56
N ALA A 75 1.02 -13.29 1.23
CA ALA A 75 1.22 -13.68 -0.17
C ALA A 75 -0.02 -13.41 -1.01
N ASP A 76 -1.19 -13.67 -0.47
CA ASP A 76 -2.45 -13.44 -1.18
C ASP A 76 -2.68 -11.94 -1.37
N LEU A 77 -2.38 -11.15 -0.35
CA LEU A 77 -2.52 -9.70 -0.44
C LEU A 77 -1.57 -9.11 -1.47
N ILE A 78 -0.34 -9.60 -1.52
CA ILE A 78 0.64 -9.13 -2.50
C ILE A 78 0.16 -9.43 -3.91
N GLN A 79 -0.44 -10.60 -4.14
CA GLN A 79 -1.00 -10.92 -5.44
C GLN A 79 -2.12 -9.98 -5.84
N LEU A 80 -3.00 -9.65 -4.90
CA LEU A 80 -4.07 -8.69 -5.16
C LEU A 80 -3.52 -7.31 -5.47
N ALA A 81 -2.52 -6.89 -4.72
CA ALA A 81 -1.90 -5.58 -4.94
C ALA A 81 -1.24 -5.53 -6.30
N ALA A 82 -0.51 -6.58 -6.67
CA ALA A 82 0.16 -6.64 -7.96
C ALA A 82 -0.86 -6.60 -9.10
N PHE A 83 -1.95 -7.33 -8.97
CA PHE A 83 -3.00 -7.33 -9.97
C PHE A 83 -3.60 -5.92 -10.11
N HIS A 84 -3.91 -5.27 -9.00
CA HIS A 84 -4.50 -3.94 -9.01
C HIS A 84 -3.57 -2.91 -9.63
N VAL A 85 -2.28 -2.97 -9.28
CA VAL A 85 -1.31 -1.97 -9.71
C VAL A 85 -0.91 -2.16 -11.17
N THR A 86 -0.81 -3.40 -11.63
CA THR A 86 -0.28 -3.70 -12.97
C THR A 86 -1.36 -3.90 -14.02
N THR A 87 -2.61 -4.12 -13.64
CA THR A 87 -3.71 -4.26 -14.61
C THR A 87 -3.96 -2.92 -15.28
N PRO A 88 -3.90 -2.85 -16.57
CA PRO A 88 -4.19 -1.60 -17.23
C PRO A 88 -5.66 -1.35 -17.14
N PHE A 89 -6.00 -0.17 -17.08
CA PHE A 89 -7.21 0.13 -16.83
C PHE A 89 -7.90 0.23 -17.91
N THR A 90 -8.63 -0.14 -18.23
CA THR A 90 -9.14 -0.16 -19.28
C THR A 90 -10.39 0.04 -19.37
N ILE A 91 -10.96 0.20 -19.49
CA ILE A 91 -11.95 0.23 -19.71
C ILE A 91 -12.52 0.40 -20.29
N ALA A 92 -12.50 0.39 -20.55
CA ALA A 92 -12.96 0.53 -21.46
C ALA A 92 -14.01 1.08 -21.51
#